data_d1c76a595d8f0353be8059ddf93a5264
#
_entry.id   d1c76a595d8f0353be8059ddf93a5264
#
_cell.length_a   1.000
_cell.length_b   1.000
_cell.length_c   1.000
_cell.angle_alpha   90.00
_cell.angle_beta   90.00
_cell.angle_gamma   90.00
#
_symmetry.space_group_name_H-M   'P 1'
#
loop_
_entity.id
_entity.type
_entity.pdbx_description
1 polymer ?
#
loop_
_entity_poly.entity_id
_entity_poly.type
_entity_poly.pdbx_seq_one_letter_code
_entity_poly.pdbx_strand_id
1 'polypeptide(L)'
;DVYKRQLFIHTETSFYNTLSGNYHLIIYLIRNDVVSPQKMNDGTIDHHYHHHAVLSNNINGTWGTLVNDSAVVNGDVFYHDFSFELPDSSTDSTYEINNLSLVTYICERNNFNILQAIKTELGN
;
A
#
# COMPACT_ATOMS: atom_id res chain seq x y z
N ASP A 1 2.39 -16.86 -18.51
CA ASP A 1 2.17 -17.90 -17.51
C ASP A 1 0.75 -17.82 -16.96
N VAL A 2 0.01 -18.90 -17.08
CA VAL A 2 -1.42 -18.97 -16.70
C VAL A 2 -1.62 -18.84 -15.18
N TYR A 3 -0.58 -19.03 -14.39
CA TYR A 3 -0.67 -18.97 -12.94
C TYR A 3 -0.33 -17.60 -12.36
N LYS A 4 0.05 -16.65 -13.20
CA LYS A 4 0.35 -15.29 -12.74
C LYS A 4 -0.93 -14.55 -12.40
N ARG A 5 -0.93 -13.92 -11.23
CA ARG A 5 -2.03 -13.10 -10.77
C ARG A 5 -1.62 -11.64 -10.86
N GLN A 6 -2.37 -10.87 -11.63
CA GLN A 6 -2.13 -9.43 -11.78
C GLN A 6 -3.13 -8.66 -10.95
N LEU A 7 -2.61 -7.70 -10.19
CA LEU A 7 -3.42 -6.73 -9.47
C LEU A 7 -3.40 -5.42 -10.26
N PHE A 8 -4.56 -4.93 -10.64
CA PHE A 8 -4.70 -3.65 -11.32
C PHE A 8 -5.29 -2.64 -10.34
N ILE A 9 -4.61 -1.50 -10.19
CA ILE A 9 -4.95 -0.48 -9.22
C ILE A 9 -5.24 0.81 -9.96
N HIS A 10 -6.45 1.34 -9.77
CA HIS A 10 -6.85 2.63 -10.32
C HIS A 10 -7.04 3.60 -9.17
N THR A 11 -6.37 4.74 -9.24
CA THR A 11 -6.49 5.76 -8.20
C THR A 11 -7.02 7.05 -8.78
N GLU A 12 -7.83 7.73 -7.99
CA GLU A 12 -8.33 9.06 -8.27
C GLU A 12 -8.01 9.94 -7.08
N THR A 13 -7.29 11.03 -7.30
CA THR A 13 -6.91 11.97 -6.27
C THR A 13 -7.56 13.31 -6.57
N SER A 14 -8.44 13.75 -5.67
CA SER A 14 -9.16 15.02 -5.81
C SER A 14 -8.68 16.02 -4.77
N PHE A 15 -8.44 17.24 -5.19
CA PHE A 15 -8.02 18.31 -4.30
C PHE A 15 -9.16 19.31 -4.13
N TYR A 16 -9.46 19.63 -2.88
CA TYR A 16 -10.55 20.56 -2.53
C TYR A 16 -10.04 21.92 -2.04
N ASN A 17 -8.73 22.11 -2.08
CA ASN A 17 -8.08 23.36 -1.70
C ASN A 17 -6.99 23.68 -2.68
N THR A 18 -6.59 24.95 -2.75
CA THR A 18 -5.41 25.35 -3.50
C THR A 18 -4.18 25.14 -2.63
N LEU A 19 -3.25 24.32 -3.11
CA LEU A 19 -2.05 23.93 -2.37
C LEU A 19 -0.83 24.06 -3.27
N SER A 20 0.31 24.41 -2.67
CA SER A 20 1.58 24.60 -3.40
C SER A 20 2.65 23.66 -2.85
N GLY A 21 2.48 22.38 -3.00
CA GLY A 21 3.45 21.39 -2.56
C GLY A 21 3.70 20.36 -3.63
N ASN A 22 4.65 19.47 -3.37
CA ASN A 22 4.90 18.30 -4.19
C ASN A 22 4.27 17.10 -3.49
N TYR A 23 3.21 16.58 -4.07
CA TYR A 23 2.42 15.50 -3.47
C TYR A 23 2.73 14.20 -4.18
N HIS A 24 2.99 13.16 -3.40
CA HIS A 24 3.29 11.84 -3.90
C HIS A 24 2.26 10.83 -3.43
N LEU A 25 1.86 9.97 -4.35
CA LEU A 25 0.97 8.84 -4.09
C LEU A 25 1.84 7.62 -3.79
N ILE A 26 1.61 6.99 -2.66
CA ILE A 26 2.38 5.82 -2.23
C ILE A 26 1.43 4.67 -1.96
N ILE A 27 1.76 3.50 -2.49
CA ILE A 27 0.91 2.32 -2.40
C ILE A 27 1.72 1.15 -1.88
N TYR A 28 1.23 0.53 -0.79
CA TYR A 28 1.83 -0.67 -0.21
C TYR A 28 0.84 -1.83 -0.21
N LEU A 29 1.36 -3.01 -0.50
CA LEU A 29 0.64 -4.26 -0.30
C LEU A 29 0.88 -4.74 1.13
N ILE A 30 -0.20 -5.03 1.83
CA ILE A 30 -0.19 -5.47 3.23
C ILE A 30 -0.70 -6.90 3.29
N ARG A 31 0.01 -7.76 4.00
CA ARG A 31 -0.52 -9.04 4.42
C ARG A 31 -1.13 -8.86 5.80
N ASN A 32 -2.41 -9.17 5.91
CA ASN A 32 -3.18 -8.86 7.14
C ASN A 32 -2.75 -9.72 8.32
N ASP A 33 -2.36 -10.97 8.05
CA ASP A 33 -1.93 -11.89 9.08
C ASP A 33 -0.78 -12.75 8.56
N VAL A 34 0.32 -12.79 9.31
CA VAL A 34 1.50 -13.61 9.01
C VAL A 34 1.92 -14.30 10.30
N VAL A 35 1.96 -15.63 10.28
CA VAL A 35 2.41 -16.42 11.43
C VAL A 35 3.90 -16.67 11.31
N SER A 36 4.67 -16.26 12.30
CA SER A 36 6.10 -16.51 12.36
C SER A 36 6.59 -16.47 13.80
N PRO A 37 7.80 -17.01 14.09
CA PRO A 37 8.34 -16.97 15.45
C PRO A 37 8.56 -15.54 15.93
N GLN A 38 8.28 -15.30 17.21
CA GLN A 38 8.48 -14.02 17.86
C GLN A 38 9.05 -14.23 19.26
N LYS A 39 10.14 -13.54 19.58
CA LYS A 39 10.69 -13.52 20.93
C LYS A 39 9.80 -12.63 21.80
N MET A 40 9.34 -13.19 22.90
CA MET A 40 8.45 -12.50 23.83
C MET A 40 9.26 -11.77 24.91
N ASN A 41 8.59 -10.89 25.67
CA ASN A 41 9.24 -10.07 26.71
C ASN A 41 9.85 -10.90 27.83
N ASP A 42 9.33 -12.10 28.08
CA ASP A 42 9.83 -13.01 29.13
C ASP A 42 11.02 -13.88 28.64
N GLY A 43 11.47 -13.66 27.39
CA GLY A 43 12.59 -14.41 26.81
C GLY A 43 12.19 -15.69 26.09
N THR A 44 10.94 -16.11 26.19
CA THR A 44 10.45 -17.29 25.43
C THR A 44 10.21 -16.92 23.97
N ILE A 45 10.08 -17.95 23.13
CA ILE A 45 9.78 -17.78 21.72
C ILE A 45 8.39 -18.36 21.45
N ASP A 46 7.50 -17.52 20.94
CA ASP A 46 6.23 -17.99 20.39
C ASP A 46 6.45 -18.33 18.93
N HIS A 47 6.39 -19.62 18.60
CA HIS A 47 6.67 -20.09 17.23
C HIS A 47 5.50 -19.87 16.28
N HIS A 48 4.33 -19.50 16.79
CA HIS A 48 3.12 -19.31 16.01
C HIS A 48 2.52 -17.92 16.26
N TYR A 49 3.37 -16.94 16.49
CA TYR A 49 2.92 -15.57 16.71
C TYR A 49 2.29 -15.00 15.45
N HIS A 50 1.12 -14.39 15.60
CA HIS A 50 0.42 -13.73 14.50
C HIS A 50 0.86 -12.28 14.39
N HIS A 51 1.50 -11.94 13.28
CA HIS A 51 1.84 -10.57 12.94
C HIS A 51 0.73 -9.99 12.10
N HIS A 52 0.19 -8.85 12.51
CA HIS A 52 -0.91 -8.20 11.81
C HIS A 52 -0.40 -7.03 10.98
N ALA A 53 -1.01 -6.82 9.81
CA ALA A 53 -0.70 -5.70 8.93
C ALA A 53 0.77 -5.63 8.55
N VAL A 54 1.31 -6.74 8.03
CA VAL A 54 2.71 -6.82 7.61
C VAL A 54 2.87 -6.14 6.26
N LEU A 55 3.67 -5.07 6.24
CA LEU A 55 4.01 -4.35 5.01
C LEU A 55 4.90 -5.23 4.16
N SER A 56 4.40 -5.64 3.00
CA SER A 56 5.03 -6.70 2.23
C SER A 56 5.69 -6.22 0.94
N ASN A 57 5.03 -5.35 0.20
CA ASN A 57 5.53 -4.89 -1.09
C ASN A 57 5.20 -3.42 -1.28
N ASN A 58 6.16 -2.69 -1.83
CA ASN A 58 5.95 -1.34 -2.29
C ASN A 58 5.57 -1.41 -3.78
N ILE A 59 4.38 -0.94 -4.11
CA ILE A 59 3.83 -1.11 -5.46
C ILE A 59 4.49 -0.15 -6.45
N ASN A 60 4.72 1.11 -6.06
CA ASN A 60 5.12 2.16 -7.00
C ASN A 60 6.42 2.87 -6.63
N GLY A 61 7.30 2.22 -5.88
CA GLY A 61 8.62 2.74 -5.53
C GLY A 61 8.66 3.44 -4.18
N THR A 62 9.87 3.55 -3.64
CA THR A 62 10.09 4.08 -2.27
C THR A 62 9.50 5.48 -2.09
N TRP A 63 9.61 6.32 -3.10
CA TRP A 63 9.13 7.70 -3.04
C TRP A 63 7.76 7.88 -3.69
N GLY A 64 7.20 6.79 -4.24
CA GLY A 64 5.90 6.81 -4.88
C GLY A 64 5.88 7.51 -6.22
N THR A 65 4.71 7.94 -6.61
CA THR A 65 4.46 8.60 -7.89
C THR A 65 4.09 10.05 -7.65
N LEU A 66 4.76 10.97 -8.33
CA LEU A 66 4.42 12.39 -8.24
C LEU A 66 3.01 12.61 -8.81
N VAL A 67 2.14 13.20 -8.00
CA VAL A 67 0.75 13.47 -8.39
C VAL A 67 0.66 14.73 -9.24
N ASN A 68 1.41 15.77 -8.84
CA ASN A 68 1.33 17.08 -9.48
C ASN A 68 2.73 17.59 -9.81
N ASP A 69 2.87 18.25 -10.94
CA ASP A 69 4.13 18.91 -11.37
C ASP A 69 4.11 20.41 -11.14
N SER A 70 3.01 20.94 -10.63
CA SER A 70 2.82 22.34 -10.30
C SER A 70 1.83 22.45 -9.14
N ALA A 71 1.57 23.68 -8.66
CA ALA A 71 0.58 23.87 -7.63
C ALA A 71 -0.79 23.30 -8.05
N VAL A 72 -1.51 22.72 -7.10
CA VAL A 72 -2.86 22.23 -7.34
C VAL A 72 -3.86 23.30 -6.95
N VAL A 73 -5.02 23.28 -7.61
CA VAL A 73 -6.12 24.18 -7.27
C VAL A 73 -7.35 23.36 -6.88
N ASN A 74 -8.26 24.00 -6.19
CA ASN A 74 -9.52 23.39 -5.80
C ASN A 74 -10.24 22.85 -7.05
N GLY A 75 -10.60 21.57 -7.02
CA GLY A 75 -11.26 20.91 -8.13
C GLY A 75 -10.33 20.09 -9.03
N ASP A 76 -9.03 20.17 -8.85
CA ASP A 76 -8.10 19.34 -9.62
C ASP A 76 -8.28 17.87 -9.27
N VAL A 77 -8.26 17.03 -10.31
CA VAL A 77 -8.38 15.58 -10.17
C VAL A 77 -7.27 14.93 -10.98
N PHE A 78 -6.59 13.99 -10.35
CA PHE A 78 -5.49 13.25 -10.97
C PHE A 78 -5.79 11.76 -10.95
N TYR A 79 -5.52 11.08 -12.06
CA TYR A 79 -5.75 9.65 -12.20
C TYR A 79 -4.43 8.93 -12.40
N HIS A 80 -4.25 7.81 -11.71
CA HIS A 80 -3.05 6.98 -11.86
C HIS A 80 -3.47 5.52 -11.88
N ASP A 81 -2.81 4.73 -12.75
CA ASP A 81 -3.05 3.32 -12.88
C ASP A 81 -1.74 2.57 -12.65
N PHE A 82 -1.83 1.46 -11.93
CA PHE A 82 -0.68 0.61 -11.64
C PHE A 82 -1.07 -0.84 -11.84
N SER A 83 -0.07 -1.66 -12.15
CA SER A 83 -0.25 -3.10 -12.14
C SER A 83 0.87 -3.73 -11.32
N PHE A 84 0.54 -4.81 -10.64
CA PHE A 84 1.47 -5.53 -9.79
C PHE A 84 1.20 -7.02 -9.89
N GLU A 85 2.26 -7.82 -10.11
CA GLU A 85 2.13 -9.26 -10.12
C GLU A 85 2.19 -9.77 -8.69
N LEU A 86 1.10 -10.40 -8.23
CA LEU A 86 1.05 -10.97 -6.88
C LEU A 86 1.91 -12.22 -6.81
N PRO A 87 2.64 -12.43 -5.70
CA PRO A 87 3.33 -13.68 -5.47
C PRO A 87 2.37 -14.87 -5.46
N ASP A 88 2.89 -16.04 -5.80
CA ASP A 88 2.10 -17.25 -5.88
C ASP A 88 1.65 -17.69 -4.48
N SER A 89 0.33 -17.78 -4.27
CA SER A 89 -0.22 -18.20 -2.98
C SER A 89 -0.05 -19.69 -2.72
N SER A 90 0.29 -20.50 -3.72
CA SER A 90 0.58 -21.91 -3.51
C SER A 90 1.93 -22.13 -2.83
N THR A 91 2.87 -21.19 -2.98
CA THR A 91 4.16 -21.23 -2.31
C THR A 91 4.16 -20.45 -0.99
N ASP A 92 3.30 -19.46 -0.86
CA ASP A 92 3.13 -18.70 0.37
C ASP A 92 1.66 -18.32 0.53
N SER A 93 0.97 -19.05 1.41
CA SER A 93 -0.47 -18.89 1.61
C SER A 93 -0.84 -17.54 2.22
N THR A 94 0.12 -16.79 2.79
CA THR A 94 -0.16 -15.45 3.29
C THR A 94 -0.48 -14.48 2.16
N TYR A 95 -0.20 -14.86 0.91
CA TYR A 95 -0.58 -14.08 -0.28
C TYR A 95 -1.92 -14.50 -0.88
N GLU A 96 -2.73 -15.27 -0.14
CA GLU A 96 -4.13 -15.47 -0.52
C GLU A 96 -4.86 -14.14 -0.54
N ILE A 97 -5.76 -13.96 -1.53
CA ILE A 97 -6.41 -12.66 -1.75
C ILE A 97 -7.17 -12.17 -0.51
N ASN A 98 -7.75 -13.09 0.27
CA ASN A 98 -8.49 -12.74 1.47
C ASN A 98 -7.58 -12.24 2.60
N ASN A 99 -6.26 -12.42 2.47
CA ASN A 99 -5.28 -11.97 3.45
C ASN A 99 -4.55 -10.70 3.02
N LEU A 100 -5.00 -10.05 1.96
CA LEU A 100 -4.30 -8.91 1.39
C LEU A 100 -5.13 -7.64 1.49
N SER A 101 -4.41 -6.55 1.72
CA SER A 101 -4.97 -5.19 1.68
C SER A 101 -3.99 -4.27 0.98
N LEU A 102 -4.50 -3.16 0.48
CA LEU A 102 -3.66 -2.06 0.01
C LEU A 102 -3.78 -0.91 1.00
N VAL A 103 -2.65 -0.29 1.29
CA VAL A 103 -2.62 1.01 1.95
C VAL A 103 -2.11 2.02 0.94
N THR A 104 -2.93 3.04 0.69
CA THR A 104 -2.64 4.09 -0.27
C THR A 104 -2.68 5.41 0.46
N TYR A 105 -1.62 6.21 0.31
CA TYR A 105 -1.62 7.52 0.95
C TYR A 105 -0.96 8.57 0.08
N ILE A 106 -1.34 9.82 0.35
CA ILE A 106 -0.77 11.01 -0.28
C ILE A 106 0.08 11.72 0.76
N CYS A 107 1.33 11.97 0.44
CA CYS A 107 2.20 12.73 1.34
C CYS A 107 2.84 13.90 0.61
N GLU A 108 3.14 14.96 1.36
CA GLU A 108 3.94 16.03 0.86
C GLU A 108 5.41 15.67 0.98
N ARG A 109 6.15 15.80 -0.12
CA ARG A 109 7.52 15.34 -0.22
C ARG A 109 8.48 16.12 0.69
N ASN A 110 8.23 17.40 0.89
CA ASN A 110 9.18 18.27 1.59
C ASN A 110 9.17 18.09 3.11
N ASN A 111 8.01 17.77 3.69
CA ASN A 111 7.86 17.65 5.13
C ASN A 111 7.31 16.28 5.55
N PHE A 112 7.04 15.40 4.60
CA PHE A 112 6.52 14.04 4.82
C PHE A 112 5.16 14.00 5.53
N ASN A 113 4.41 15.10 5.51
CA ASN A 113 3.06 15.11 6.05
C ASN A 113 2.15 14.24 5.19
N ILE A 114 1.39 13.37 5.85
CA ILE A 114 0.38 12.55 5.18
C ILE A 114 -0.93 13.32 5.18
N LEU A 115 -1.46 13.58 3.99
CA LEU A 115 -2.72 14.30 3.83
C LEU A 115 -3.92 13.39 3.98
N GLN A 116 -3.81 12.18 3.44
CA GLN A 116 -4.87 11.19 3.50
C GLN A 116 -4.30 9.79 3.30
N ALA A 117 -4.86 8.82 4.00
CA ALA A 117 -4.51 7.42 3.85
C ALA A 117 -5.79 6.58 3.81
N ILE A 118 -5.79 5.56 2.94
CA ILE A 118 -6.92 4.66 2.75
C ILE A 118 -6.41 3.23 2.78
N LYS A 119 -7.11 2.37 3.52
CA LYS A 119 -6.88 0.93 3.49
C LYS A 119 -8.01 0.27 2.70
N THR A 120 -7.64 -0.56 1.73
CA THR A 120 -8.59 -1.27 0.89
C THR A 120 -8.35 -2.77 1.01
N GLU A 121 -9.36 -3.52 1.47
CA GLU A 121 -9.30 -4.97 1.50
C GLU A 121 -9.45 -5.52 0.10
N LEU A 122 -8.61 -6.50 -0.29
CA LEU A 122 -8.67 -7.10 -1.62
C LEU A 122 -9.61 -8.29 -1.68
N GLY A 123 -9.79 -9.00 -0.56
CA GLY A 123 -10.76 -10.07 -0.44
C GLY A 123 -12.05 -9.61 0.21
N ASN A 124 -13.05 -10.47 0.18
CA ASN A 124 -14.34 -10.18 0.84
C ASN A 124 -14.33 -10.59 2.30
#